data_1a69f6e603838341e1282781c6a78c01
#
_entry.id   1a69f6e603838341e1282781c6a78c01
#
_cell.length_a   1.000
_cell.length_b   1.000
_cell.length_c   1.000
_cell.angle_alpha   90.00
_cell.angle_beta   90.00
_cell.angle_gamma   90.00
#
_symmetry.space_group_name_H-M   'P 1'
#
loop_
_entity.id
_entity.type
_entity.pdbx_description
1 polymer ?
#
loop_
_entity_poly.entity_id
_entity_poly.type
_entity_poly.pdbx_seq_one_letter_code
_entity_poly.pdbx_strand_id
1 'polypeptide(L)'
;MRDLEIRGAGNVLGPEQSGHMMSVGYDLYLKLLEEAVQEEKGETPKPRVDCAAELLISANLPADYVADAGQRVDLYRRIALIRTDEQRSDMLDELIDRFGEPPAEAIALLDIALLRAKASEQGIAEIKQQDGRLLLTFSETDFARLSSLCGDSEFKGRLLLNAGSTPYLSLRLNKGEKAMEMAQTLVDKYAATAK
;
A
#
# COMPACT_ATOMS: atom_id res chain seq x y z
N MET A 1 -30.69 29.31 16.35
CA MET A 1 -31.09 28.17 15.50
C MET A 1 -30.67 28.52 14.09
N ARG A 2 -29.64 27.91 13.58
CA ARG A 2 -29.27 27.94 12.17
C ARG A 2 -28.95 26.51 11.77
N ASP A 3 -29.84 25.97 10.95
CA ASP A 3 -29.69 24.68 10.31
C ASP A 3 -28.47 24.71 9.38
N LEU A 4 -27.48 23.87 9.68
CA LEU A 4 -26.42 23.54 8.74
C LEU A 4 -26.93 22.35 7.91
N GLU A 5 -27.60 22.64 6.81
CA GLU A 5 -27.85 21.70 5.74
C GLU A 5 -26.49 21.24 5.15
N ILE A 6 -26.10 20.00 5.43
CA ILE A 6 -25.02 19.32 4.72
C ILE A 6 -25.59 18.91 3.35
N ARG A 7 -25.52 19.83 2.39
CA ARG A 7 -25.73 19.53 0.98
C ARG A 7 -24.40 19.08 0.39
N GLY A 8 -24.37 17.84 -0.12
CA GLY A 8 -23.45 17.51 -1.22
C GLY A 8 -22.43 16.43 -1.01
N ALA A 9 -22.76 15.27 -0.43
CA ALA A 9 -21.95 14.06 -0.61
C ALA A 9 -22.49 13.14 -1.73
N GLY A 10 -23.13 13.74 -2.72
CA GLY A 10 -23.63 13.01 -3.89
C GLY A 10 -22.83 13.41 -5.13
N ASN A 11 -21.95 12.54 -5.59
CA ASN A 11 -21.25 12.59 -6.88
C ASN A 11 -19.71 12.74 -6.86
N VAL A 12 -19.03 12.05 -5.97
CA VAL A 12 -17.57 11.93 -6.08
C VAL A 12 -17.14 10.66 -6.86
N LEU A 13 -18.08 9.80 -7.23
CA LEU A 13 -17.85 8.60 -8.04
C LEU A 13 -18.58 8.68 -9.38
N GLY A 14 -18.12 9.55 -10.27
CA GLY A 14 -18.56 9.57 -11.67
C GLY A 14 -17.86 8.47 -12.48
N PRO A 15 -18.55 7.82 -13.47
CA PRO A 15 -18.04 6.65 -14.19
C PRO A 15 -16.98 6.93 -15.27
N GLU A 16 -16.39 8.12 -15.37
CA GLU A 16 -15.55 8.51 -16.50
C GLU A 16 -14.09 8.88 -16.19
N GLN A 17 -13.51 8.42 -15.06
CA GLN A 17 -12.08 8.62 -14.83
C GLN A 17 -11.34 7.30 -14.57
N SER A 18 -11.54 6.33 -15.43
CA SER A 18 -10.81 5.07 -15.45
C SER A 18 -9.48 5.26 -16.18
N GLY A 19 -8.37 5.34 -15.46
CA GLY A 19 -7.06 5.14 -16.06
C GLY A 19 -5.86 5.66 -15.28
N HIS A 20 -5.93 6.82 -14.62
CA HIS A 20 -4.75 7.44 -13.98
C HIS A 20 -4.98 7.90 -12.53
N MET A 21 -6.20 7.81 -12.02
CA MET A 21 -6.56 8.23 -10.65
C MET A 21 -6.50 7.11 -9.60
N MET A 22 -6.14 5.88 -9.97
CA MET A 22 -6.35 4.73 -9.09
C MET A 22 -5.30 4.56 -7.99
N SER A 23 -4.06 5.03 -8.13
CA SER A 23 -3.07 4.92 -7.04
C SER A 23 -3.11 6.11 -6.07
N VAL A 24 -3.18 7.34 -6.58
CA VAL A 24 -3.21 8.56 -5.75
C VAL A 24 -4.54 8.71 -4.99
N GLY A 25 -5.67 8.33 -5.62
CA GLY A 25 -6.98 8.39 -4.98
C GLY A 25 -7.15 7.38 -3.84
N TYR A 26 -6.54 6.22 -3.96
CA TYR A 26 -6.58 5.17 -2.95
C TYR A 26 -5.78 5.54 -1.70
N ASP A 27 -4.56 6.03 -1.85
CA ASP A 27 -3.72 6.46 -0.73
C ASP A 27 -4.32 7.65 0.02
N LEU A 28 -4.88 8.62 -0.68
CA LEU A 28 -5.60 9.74 -0.07
C LEU A 28 -6.87 9.27 0.66
N TYR A 29 -7.62 8.34 0.07
CA TYR A 29 -8.81 7.78 0.68
C TYR A 29 -8.50 6.97 1.94
N LEU A 30 -7.46 6.13 1.92
CA LEU A 30 -6.99 5.41 3.10
C LEU A 30 -6.53 6.34 4.21
N LYS A 31 -5.79 7.39 3.87
CA LYS A 31 -5.32 8.38 4.83
C LYS A 31 -6.48 9.10 5.54
N LEU A 32 -7.48 9.54 4.78
CA LEU A 32 -8.68 10.15 5.34
C LEU A 32 -9.49 9.19 6.22
N LEU A 33 -9.51 7.90 5.88
CA LEU A 33 -10.17 6.87 6.67
C LEU A 33 -9.40 6.56 7.95
N GLU A 34 -8.08 6.49 7.90
CA GLU A 34 -7.23 6.30 9.07
C GLU A 34 -7.37 7.48 10.04
N GLU A 35 -7.36 8.71 9.55
CA GLU A 35 -7.59 9.91 10.36
C GLU A 35 -8.96 9.86 11.05
N ALA A 36 -10.02 9.51 10.33
CA ALA A 36 -11.38 9.42 10.90
C ALA A 36 -11.52 8.32 11.96
N VAL A 37 -10.86 7.17 11.78
CA VAL A 37 -10.88 6.06 12.75
C VAL A 37 -10.05 6.39 14.00
N GLN A 38 -8.96 7.15 13.86
CA GLN A 38 -8.12 7.58 14.98
C GLN A 38 -8.83 8.64 15.85
N GLU A 39 -9.56 9.58 15.23
CA GLU A 39 -10.38 10.55 15.97
C GLU A 39 -11.47 9.88 16.82
N GLU A 40 -12.07 8.79 16.33
CA GLU A 40 -13.09 8.04 17.08
C GLU A 40 -12.53 7.23 18.26
N LYS A 41 -11.26 6.81 18.21
CA LYS A 41 -10.63 5.97 19.25
C LYS A 41 -9.93 6.78 20.35
N GLY A 42 -9.77 8.09 20.21
CA GLY A 42 -9.15 8.95 21.22
C GLY A 42 -7.67 8.60 21.54
N GLU A 43 -7.03 7.82 20.69
CA GLU A 43 -5.61 7.47 20.83
C GLU A 43 -4.77 8.50 20.10
N THR A 44 -3.87 9.17 20.83
CA THR A 44 -2.80 9.97 20.18
C THR A 44 -1.83 9.02 19.48
N PRO A 45 -1.78 9.01 18.14
CA PRO A 45 -0.89 8.09 17.44
C PRO A 45 0.56 8.51 17.71
N LYS A 46 1.40 7.55 18.06
CA LYS A 46 2.84 7.70 17.85
C LYS A 46 3.02 7.97 16.35
N PRO A 47 3.86 8.93 15.94
CA PRO A 47 4.12 9.17 14.52
C PRO A 47 4.74 7.91 13.91
N ARG A 48 3.89 7.06 13.35
CA ARG A 48 4.35 5.96 12.48
C ARG A 48 4.51 6.57 11.10
N VAL A 49 5.61 6.27 10.47
CA VAL A 49 5.80 6.63 9.07
C VAL A 49 4.90 5.70 8.27
N ASP A 50 3.76 6.22 7.79
CA ASP A 50 2.90 5.46 6.88
C ASP A 50 3.60 5.36 5.53
N CYS A 51 3.84 4.13 5.08
CA CYS A 51 4.44 3.89 3.78
C CYS A 51 3.42 4.19 2.66
N ALA A 52 3.75 5.08 1.74
CA ALA A 52 3.03 5.25 0.48
C ALA A 52 3.48 4.17 -0.52
N ALA A 53 2.54 3.51 -1.20
CA ALA A 53 2.86 2.51 -2.22
C ALA A 53 2.23 2.88 -3.57
N GLU A 54 3.03 3.41 -4.49
CA GLU A 54 2.63 3.78 -5.85
C GLU A 54 3.10 2.72 -6.85
N LEU A 55 2.33 1.65 -7.00
CA LEU A 55 2.58 0.59 -7.98
C LEU A 55 1.63 0.70 -9.17
N LEU A 56 2.11 0.39 -10.37
CA LEU A 56 1.31 0.42 -11.61
C LEU A 56 0.45 -0.85 -11.73
N ILE A 57 -0.41 -1.07 -10.74
CA ILE A 57 -1.35 -2.19 -10.68
C ILE A 57 -2.75 -1.69 -10.32
N SER A 58 -3.78 -2.40 -10.81
CA SER A 58 -5.15 -2.15 -10.39
C SER A 58 -5.40 -2.83 -9.05
N ALA A 59 -5.78 -2.05 -8.02
CA ALA A 59 -6.07 -2.54 -6.69
C ALA A 59 -7.32 -1.85 -6.14
N ASN A 60 -8.46 -2.54 -6.21
CA ASN A 60 -9.75 -2.01 -5.77
C ASN A 60 -10.74 -3.15 -5.53
N LEU A 61 -11.90 -2.82 -4.95
CA LEU A 61 -13.06 -3.70 -4.88
C LEU A 61 -14.04 -3.32 -5.99
N PRO A 62 -14.11 -4.08 -7.10
CA PRO A 62 -15.02 -3.78 -8.21
C PRO A 62 -16.50 -3.79 -7.77
N ALA A 63 -17.32 -2.97 -8.40
CA ALA A 63 -18.74 -2.86 -8.05
C ALA A 63 -19.55 -4.11 -8.45
N ASP A 64 -19.08 -4.89 -9.40
CA ASP A 64 -19.65 -6.18 -9.80
C ASP A 64 -19.28 -7.31 -8.82
N TYR A 65 -18.16 -7.17 -8.08
CA TYR A 65 -17.79 -8.09 -7.02
C TYR A 65 -18.47 -7.77 -5.68
N VAL A 66 -18.44 -6.51 -5.24
CA VAL A 66 -19.16 -6.05 -4.04
C VAL A 66 -20.11 -4.93 -4.46
N ALA A 67 -21.37 -5.27 -4.72
CA ALA A 67 -22.35 -4.33 -5.30
C ALA A 67 -22.71 -3.17 -4.36
N ASP A 68 -22.83 -3.44 -3.06
CA ASP A 68 -23.22 -2.43 -2.07
C ASP A 68 -22.06 -1.48 -1.74
N ALA A 69 -22.30 -0.17 -1.94
CA ALA A 69 -21.29 0.85 -1.73
C ALA A 69 -20.89 1.01 -0.24
N GLY A 70 -21.85 0.81 0.68
CA GLY A 70 -21.58 0.87 2.11
C GLY A 70 -20.68 -0.27 2.56
N GLN A 71 -20.95 -1.48 2.07
CA GLN A 71 -20.08 -2.65 2.35
C GLN A 71 -18.68 -2.46 1.76
N ARG A 72 -18.55 -1.88 0.55
CA ARG A 72 -17.22 -1.57 0.00
C ARG A 72 -16.43 -0.62 0.90
N VAL A 73 -17.05 0.45 1.40
CA VAL A 73 -16.42 1.41 2.31
C VAL A 73 -15.96 0.72 3.59
N ASP A 74 -16.80 -0.13 4.19
CA ASP A 74 -16.43 -0.89 5.38
C ASP A 74 -15.26 -1.84 5.13
N LEU A 75 -15.30 -2.57 4.02
CA LEU A 75 -14.19 -3.46 3.62
C LEU A 75 -12.88 -2.69 3.40
N TYR A 76 -12.92 -1.52 2.73
CA TYR A 76 -11.72 -0.69 2.58
C TYR A 76 -11.13 -0.28 3.93
N ARG A 77 -11.95 0.12 4.91
CA ARG A 77 -11.49 0.46 6.26
C ARG A 77 -10.79 -0.71 6.93
N ARG A 78 -11.39 -1.90 6.85
CA ARG A 78 -10.84 -3.11 7.47
C ARG A 78 -9.57 -3.58 6.77
N ILE A 79 -9.51 -3.50 5.44
CA ILE A 79 -8.32 -3.81 4.65
C ILE A 79 -7.17 -2.84 5.00
N ALA A 80 -7.44 -1.57 5.20
CA ALA A 80 -6.45 -0.59 5.62
C ALA A 80 -5.80 -0.91 6.99
N LEU A 81 -6.48 -1.67 7.83
CA LEU A 81 -5.99 -2.09 9.14
C LEU A 81 -5.16 -3.38 9.12
N ILE A 82 -4.98 -4.03 7.97
CA ILE A 82 -4.15 -5.23 7.84
C ILE A 82 -2.70 -4.89 8.16
N ARG A 83 -2.09 -5.70 9.05
CA ARG A 83 -0.68 -5.56 9.47
C ARG A 83 0.10 -6.86 9.34
N THR A 84 -0.57 -8.01 9.33
CA THR A 84 0.08 -9.33 9.33
C THR A 84 -0.45 -10.21 8.20
N ASP A 85 0.34 -11.23 7.82
CA ASP A 85 -0.07 -12.23 6.83
C ASP A 85 -1.34 -13.00 7.28
N GLU A 86 -1.50 -13.24 8.58
CA GLU A 86 -2.69 -13.86 9.14
C GLU A 86 -3.94 -13.01 8.91
N GLN A 87 -3.89 -11.72 9.26
CA GLN A 87 -5.00 -10.79 9.03
C GLN A 87 -5.36 -10.66 7.53
N ARG A 88 -4.35 -10.69 6.66
CA ARG A 88 -4.58 -10.74 5.21
C ARG A 88 -5.32 -12.00 4.79
N SER A 89 -4.91 -13.16 5.34
CA SER A 89 -5.56 -14.45 5.05
C SER A 89 -7.00 -14.46 5.53
N ASP A 90 -7.25 -14.04 6.78
CA ASP A 90 -8.58 -13.94 7.35
C ASP A 90 -9.52 -13.06 6.53
N MET A 91 -9.01 -11.91 6.05
CA MET A 91 -9.77 -11.01 5.18
C MET A 91 -10.06 -11.64 3.82
N LEU A 92 -9.11 -12.39 3.25
CA LEU A 92 -9.30 -13.12 2.01
C LEU A 92 -10.39 -14.19 2.16
N ASP A 93 -10.34 -14.97 3.23
CA ASP A 93 -11.33 -16.00 3.54
C ASP A 93 -12.73 -15.40 3.72
N GLU A 94 -12.83 -14.26 4.41
CA GLU A 94 -14.10 -13.53 4.55
C GLU A 94 -14.64 -13.04 3.19
N LEU A 95 -13.78 -12.54 2.32
CA LEU A 95 -14.20 -12.11 0.98
C LEU A 95 -14.73 -13.29 0.17
N ILE A 96 -14.06 -14.44 0.22
CA ILE A 96 -14.49 -15.68 -0.44
C ILE A 96 -15.85 -16.13 0.09
N ASP A 97 -16.01 -16.18 1.41
CA ASP A 97 -17.25 -16.65 2.05
C ASP A 97 -18.46 -15.77 1.75
N ARG A 98 -18.26 -14.46 1.66
CA ARG A 98 -19.37 -13.50 1.48
C ARG A 98 -19.70 -13.18 0.03
N PHE A 99 -18.69 -13.15 -0.84
CA PHE A 99 -18.81 -12.63 -2.20
C PHE A 99 -18.34 -13.60 -3.28
N GLY A 100 -17.80 -14.76 -2.90
CA GLY A 100 -17.19 -15.74 -3.80
C GLY A 100 -15.75 -15.39 -4.15
N GLU A 101 -15.22 -16.05 -5.19
CA GLU A 101 -13.82 -15.91 -5.61
C GLU A 101 -13.47 -14.44 -5.92
N PRO A 102 -12.49 -13.85 -5.21
CA PRO A 102 -12.14 -12.46 -5.40
C PRO A 102 -11.38 -12.24 -6.71
N PRO A 103 -11.67 -11.17 -7.45
CA PRO A 103 -10.92 -10.80 -8.64
C PRO A 103 -9.49 -10.37 -8.29
N ALA A 104 -8.62 -10.37 -9.29
CA ALA A 104 -7.20 -10.05 -9.11
C ALA A 104 -6.97 -8.66 -8.47
N GLU A 105 -7.84 -7.69 -8.76
CA GLU A 105 -7.78 -6.34 -8.20
C GLU A 105 -8.07 -6.33 -6.69
N ALA A 106 -8.97 -7.18 -6.20
CA ALA A 106 -9.27 -7.31 -4.78
C ALA A 106 -8.11 -7.99 -4.04
N ILE A 107 -7.49 -9.01 -4.64
CA ILE A 107 -6.29 -9.67 -4.09
C ILE A 107 -5.14 -8.67 -4.03
N ALA A 108 -4.89 -7.91 -5.11
CA ALA A 108 -3.85 -6.88 -5.14
C ALA A 108 -4.04 -5.81 -4.06
N LEU A 109 -5.29 -5.47 -3.72
CA LEU A 109 -5.62 -4.54 -2.67
C LEU A 109 -5.16 -5.04 -1.28
N LEU A 110 -5.40 -6.32 -0.98
CA LEU A 110 -4.93 -6.97 0.26
C LEU A 110 -3.40 -6.99 0.32
N ASP A 111 -2.77 -7.31 -0.81
CA ASP A 111 -1.31 -7.39 -0.92
C ASP A 111 -0.64 -6.02 -0.72
N ILE A 112 -1.22 -4.94 -1.27
CA ILE A 112 -0.74 -3.56 -1.05
C ILE A 112 -0.88 -3.18 0.42
N ALA A 113 -2.01 -3.48 1.08
CA ALA A 113 -2.21 -3.15 2.47
C ALA A 113 -1.15 -3.82 3.36
N LEU A 114 -0.89 -5.10 3.14
CA LEU A 114 0.14 -5.84 3.86
C LEU A 114 1.55 -5.32 3.54
N LEU A 115 1.86 -5.05 2.27
CA LEU A 115 3.15 -4.48 1.85
C LEU A 115 3.44 -3.15 2.55
N ARG A 116 2.45 -2.24 2.58
CA ARG A 116 2.57 -0.94 3.26
C ARG A 116 2.84 -1.11 4.76
N ALA A 117 2.13 -2.02 5.41
CA ALA A 117 2.32 -2.31 6.83
C ALA A 117 3.74 -2.81 7.13
N LYS A 118 4.21 -3.82 6.40
CA LYS A 118 5.57 -4.37 6.54
C LYS A 118 6.64 -3.32 6.23
N ALA A 119 6.45 -2.52 5.19
CA ALA A 119 7.37 -1.44 4.81
C ALA A 119 7.44 -0.34 5.87
N SER A 120 6.29 0.08 6.41
CA SER A 120 6.18 1.07 7.48
C SER A 120 6.94 0.63 8.75
N GLU A 121 6.84 -0.64 9.14
CA GLU A 121 7.58 -1.21 10.27
C GLU A 121 9.10 -1.16 10.08
N GLN A 122 9.57 -1.15 8.83
CA GLN A 122 10.97 -1.05 8.48
C GLN A 122 11.45 0.41 8.25
N GLY A 123 10.59 1.39 8.47
CA GLY A 123 10.91 2.81 8.24
C GLY A 123 10.99 3.18 6.76
N ILE A 124 10.38 2.39 5.87
CA ILE A 124 10.23 2.73 4.45
C ILE A 124 9.07 3.71 4.33
N ALA A 125 9.35 4.92 3.85
CA ALA A 125 8.35 5.98 3.71
C ALA A 125 7.57 5.89 2.40
N GLU A 126 8.21 5.42 1.32
CA GLU A 126 7.57 5.31 0.02
C GLU A 126 8.14 4.14 -0.78
N ILE A 127 7.26 3.43 -1.50
CA ILE A 127 7.59 2.45 -2.54
C ILE A 127 6.92 2.93 -3.82
N LYS A 128 7.72 3.25 -4.83
CA LYS A 128 7.22 3.79 -6.10
C LYS A 128 7.70 2.97 -7.28
N GLN A 129 6.78 2.63 -8.19
CA GLN A 129 7.13 2.05 -9.49
C GLN A 129 7.22 3.13 -10.55
N GLN A 130 8.40 3.30 -11.15
CA GLN A 130 8.63 4.29 -12.21
C GLN A 130 9.69 3.77 -13.19
N ASP A 131 9.45 3.95 -14.49
CA ASP A 131 10.41 3.65 -15.57
C ASP A 131 11.05 2.25 -15.49
N GLY A 132 10.24 1.23 -15.16
CA GLY A 132 10.71 -0.15 -15.03
C GLY A 132 11.58 -0.40 -13.79
N ARG A 133 11.47 0.46 -12.79
CA ARG A 133 12.17 0.37 -11.51
C ARG A 133 11.21 0.45 -10.34
N LEU A 134 11.62 -0.13 -9.22
CA LEU A 134 11.07 0.16 -7.90
C LEU A 134 12.03 1.11 -7.18
N LEU A 135 11.49 2.20 -6.67
CA LEU A 135 12.18 3.20 -5.87
C LEU A 135 11.67 3.07 -4.44
N LEU A 136 12.58 2.96 -3.47
CA LEU A 136 12.26 2.93 -2.04
C LEU A 136 12.93 4.09 -1.35
N THR A 137 12.16 4.96 -0.70
CA THR A 137 12.65 6.02 0.17
C THR A 137 12.43 5.65 1.64
N PHE A 138 13.28 6.16 2.50
CA PHE A 138 13.30 5.82 3.93
C PHE A 138 13.10 7.07 4.77
N SER A 139 12.40 6.94 5.89
CA SER A 139 12.28 8.01 6.89
C SER A 139 13.62 8.29 7.56
N GLU A 140 14.37 7.21 7.87
CA GLU A 140 15.72 7.25 8.39
C GLU A 140 16.58 6.27 7.60
N THR A 141 17.77 6.69 7.20
CA THR A 141 18.64 5.88 6.34
C THR A 141 19.69 5.13 7.15
N ASP A 142 19.56 3.82 7.21
CA ASP A 142 20.59 2.91 7.74
C ASP A 142 21.47 2.40 6.59
N PHE A 143 22.58 3.07 6.36
CA PHE A 143 23.50 2.73 5.27
C PHE A 143 24.13 1.34 5.40
N ALA A 144 24.27 0.80 6.61
CA ALA A 144 24.83 -0.54 6.81
C ALA A 144 23.84 -1.61 6.31
N ARG A 145 22.58 -1.49 6.70
CA ARG A 145 21.49 -2.37 6.22
C ARG A 145 21.32 -2.27 4.70
N LEU A 146 21.31 -1.05 4.17
CA LEU A 146 21.14 -0.83 2.72
C LEU A 146 22.32 -1.42 1.93
N SER A 147 23.54 -1.28 2.41
CA SER A 147 24.75 -1.87 1.80
C SER A 147 24.68 -3.40 1.82
N SER A 148 24.24 -4.00 2.92
CA SER A 148 24.04 -5.45 3.03
C SER A 148 23.01 -5.94 1.99
N LEU A 149 21.89 -5.24 1.85
CA LEU A 149 20.86 -5.58 0.88
C LEU A 149 21.36 -5.46 -0.57
N CYS A 150 22.16 -4.43 -0.88
CA CYS A 150 22.77 -4.29 -2.21
C CYS A 150 23.75 -5.44 -2.55
N GLY A 151 24.30 -6.11 -1.54
CA GLY A 151 25.15 -7.29 -1.68
C GLY A 151 24.38 -8.60 -1.89
N ASP A 152 23.06 -8.61 -1.72
CA ASP A 152 22.24 -9.82 -1.89
C ASP A 152 22.32 -10.35 -3.33
N SER A 153 22.51 -11.66 -3.45
CA SER A 153 22.69 -12.34 -4.74
C SER A 153 21.49 -12.18 -5.69
N GLU A 154 20.29 -12.07 -5.16
CA GLU A 154 19.04 -11.93 -5.94
C GLU A 154 18.95 -10.56 -6.62
N PHE A 155 19.50 -9.52 -5.99
CA PHE A 155 19.47 -8.15 -6.49
C PHE A 155 20.79 -7.70 -7.14
N LYS A 156 21.79 -8.58 -7.18
CA LYS A 156 23.14 -8.26 -7.65
C LYS A 156 23.14 -7.59 -9.03
N GLY A 157 23.74 -6.40 -9.10
CA GLY A 157 23.84 -5.59 -10.33
C GLY A 157 22.54 -4.90 -10.75
N ARG A 158 21.45 -5.03 -9.99
CA ARG A 158 20.14 -4.41 -10.28
C ARG A 158 19.70 -3.41 -9.23
N LEU A 159 20.11 -3.62 -7.97
CA LEU A 159 19.81 -2.75 -6.84
C LEU A 159 20.92 -1.73 -6.68
N LEU A 160 20.55 -0.46 -6.70
CA LEU A 160 21.48 0.66 -6.57
C LEU A 160 21.04 1.56 -5.42
N LEU A 161 21.98 1.93 -4.56
CA LEU A 161 21.80 2.94 -3.54
C LEU A 161 22.20 4.32 -4.09
N ASN A 162 21.24 5.24 -4.12
CA ASN A 162 21.49 6.64 -4.46
C ASN A 162 21.63 7.45 -3.17
N ALA A 163 22.86 7.86 -2.87
CA ALA A 163 23.21 8.54 -1.62
C ALA A 163 23.21 10.07 -1.77
N GLY A 164 22.15 10.65 -2.31
CA GLY A 164 21.96 12.10 -2.43
C GLY A 164 21.43 12.74 -1.13
N SER A 165 20.86 13.94 -1.25
CA SER A 165 20.22 14.65 -0.12
C SER A 165 19.04 13.89 0.47
N THR A 166 18.33 13.12 -0.36
CA THR A 166 17.29 12.17 0.04
C THR A 166 17.70 10.80 -0.48
N PRO A 167 18.35 9.95 0.34
CA PRO A 167 18.80 8.64 -0.10
C PRO A 167 17.63 7.72 -0.45
N TYR A 168 17.78 6.96 -1.53
CA TYR A 168 16.80 5.96 -1.95
C TYR A 168 17.44 4.74 -2.60
N LEU A 169 16.78 3.60 -2.50
CA LEU A 169 17.11 2.41 -3.28
C LEU A 169 16.38 2.43 -4.62
N SER A 170 17.05 1.96 -5.66
CA SER A 170 16.48 1.78 -6.99
C SER A 170 16.73 0.35 -7.47
N LEU A 171 15.68 -0.47 -7.56
CA LEU A 171 15.74 -1.82 -8.11
C LEU A 171 15.23 -1.82 -9.55
N ARG A 172 16.06 -2.23 -10.50
CA ARG A 172 15.64 -2.43 -11.89
C ARG A 172 14.86 -3.74 -12.01
N LEU A 173 13.63 -3.68 -12.52
CA LEU A 173 12.81 -4.84 -12.82
C LEU A 173 13.26 -5.50 -14.13
N ASN A 174 13.31 -6.81 -14.16
CA ASN A 174 13.51 -7.58 -15.39
C ASN A 174 12.19 -7.68 -16.16
N LYS A 175 12.29 -8.02 -17.45
CA LYS A 175 11.10 -8.24 -18.27
C LYS A 175 10.29 -9.43 -17.73
N GLY A 176 9.02 -9.17 -17.41
CA GLY A 176 8.10 -10.20 -16.90
C GLY A 176 8.07 -10.32 -15.36
N GLU A 177 8.96 -9.64 -14.63
CA GLU A 177 8.84 -9.55 -13.16
C GLU A 177 7.65 -8.67 -12.77
N LYS A 178 6.89 -9.14 -11.79
CA LYS A 178 5.79 -8.37 -11.23
C LYS A 178 6.31 -7.43 -10.14
N ALA A 179 5.99 -6.15 -10.27
CA ALA A 179 6.44 -5.12 -9.34
C ALA A 179 6.04 -5.42 -7.89
N MET A 180 4.82 -5.94 -7.68
CA MET A 180 4.32 -6.30 -6.34
C MET A 180 5.17 -7.39 -5.70
N GLU A 181 5.41 -8.50 -6.39
CA GLU A 181 6.22 -9.62 -5.88
C GLU A 181 7.65 -9.17 -5.55
N MET A 182 8.24 -8.33 -6.42
CA MET A 182 9.58 -7.79 -6.18
C MET A 182 9.63 -6.79 -5.03
N ALA A 183 8.57 -5.97 -4.84
CA ALA A 183 8.47 -5.05 -3.71
C ALA A 183 8.36 -5.81 -2.39
N GLN A 184 7.53 -6.85 -2.32
CA GLN A 184 7.40 -7.74 -1.15
C GLN A 184 8.75 -8.38 -0.81
N THR A 185 9.41 -9.02 -1.81
CA THR A 185 10.73 -9.63 -1.64
C THR A 185 11.76 -8.64 -1.11
N LEU A 186 11.77 -7.42 -1.66
CA LEU A 186 12.72 -6.38 -1.26
C LEU A 186 12.49 -5.91 0.18
N VAL A 187 11.23 -5.73 0.58
CA VAL A 187 10.86 -5.35 1.96
C VAL A 187 11.21 -6.48 2.94
N ASP A 188 10.87 -7.72 2.64
CA ASP A 188 11.16 -8.88 3.50
C ASP A 188 12.67 -9.09 3.68
N LYS A 189 13.45 -8.97 2.60
CA LYS A 189 14.92 -9.06 2.69
C LYS A 189 15.52 -7.88 3.46
N TYR A 190 14.99 -6.67 3.30
CA TYR A 190 15.43 -5.54 4.10
C TYR A 190 15.12 -5.74 5.58
N ALA A 191 13.95 -6.28 5.93
CA ALA A 191 13.62 -6.66 7.29
C ALA A 191 14.61 -7.70 7.86
N ALA A 192 15.05 -8.66 7.06
CA ALA A 192 16.02 -9.67 7.47
C ALA A 192 17.42 -9.10 7.77
N THR A 193 17.77 -7.92 7.27
CA THR A 193 19.05 -7.24 7.58
C THR A 193 19.10 -6.59 8.96
N ALA A 194 18.00 -6.57 9.70
CA ALA A 194 17.91 -5.95 11.05
C ALA A 194 18.43 -6.85 12.18
N LYS A 195 19.06 -8.01 11.85
CA LYS A 195 19.60 -8.99 12.81
C LYS A 195 21.05 -8.75 13.10
#